data_81a129472e31acbe3fd19615e4e51e71
#
_entry.id   81a129472e31acbe3fd19615e4e51e71
#
_cell.length_a   1.000
_cell.length_b   1.000
_cell.length_c   1.000
_cell.angle_alpha   90.00
_cell.angle_beta   90.00
_cell.angle_gamma   90.00
#
_symmetry.space_group_name_H-M   'P 1'
#
loop_
_entity.id
_entity.type
_entity.pdbx_description
1 polymer ?
#
loop_
_entity_poly.entity_id
_entity_poly.type
_entity_poly.pdbx_seq_one_letter_code
_entity_poly.pdbx_strand_id
1 'polypeptide(L)'
;FVDLPGYGWARRSKAERGQWQEMIEGYLRGRVGLRAVVVIVDVRRGVEDEERQLAEFLAASRPRDARAGPIDVILVATKIDKLGAAARKPALSQVAKSAGSKPVAFSSVTGEGREEVWARIKRATL
;
A
#
# COMPACT_ATOMS: atom_id res chain seq x y z
N PHE A 1 13.12 -7.81 1.64
CA PHE A 1 11.65 -7.76 1.71
C PHE A 1 11.17 -8.24 3.06
N VAL A 2 10.21 -7.53 3.64
CA VAL A 2 9.55 -7.94 4.88
C VAL A 2 8.04 -7.95 4.64
N ASP A 3 7.43 -9.08 4.92
CA ASP A 3 5.98 -9.22 4.89
C ASP A 3 5.43 -8.88 6.27
N LEU A 4 4.59 -7.87 6.34
CA LEU A 4 3.97 -7.43 7.57
C LEU A 4 2.56 -8.02 7.70
N PRO A 5 2.09 -8.31 8.92
CA PRO A 5 0.74 -8.78 9.12
C PRO A 5 -0.27 -7.78 8.55
N GLY A 6 -1.20 -8.28 7.73
CA GLY A 6 -2.29 -7.45 7.22
C GLY A 6 -3.22 -6.99 8.34
N TYR A 7 -3.80 -5.80 8.20
CA TYR A 7 -4.84 -5.31 9.12
C TYR A 7 -6.17 -6.03 8.93
N GLY A 8 -6.19 -6.95 8.12
CA GLY A 8 -7.03 -7.76 7.84
C GLY A 8 -8.38 -8.12 7.78
N TRP A 9 -8.55 -9.21 7.73
CA TRP A 9 -9.82 -9.89 7.54
C TRP A 9 -10.88 -9.42 8.52
N ALA A 10 -11.66 -8.48 8.05
CA ALA A 10 -13.07 -8.22 8.25
C ALA A 10 -13.71 -8.27 9.66
N ARG A 11 -13.13 -8.80 10.69
CA ARG A 11 -13.81 -8.97 11.99
C ARG A 11 -12.95 -8.67 13.20
N ARG A 12 -11.93 -7.85 13.03
CA ARG A 12 -11.15 -7.41 14.19
C ARG A 12 -11.87 -6.29 14.91
N SER A 13 -11.85 -6.34 16.22
CA SER A 13 -12.36 -5.26 17.07
C SER A 13 -11.57 -3.96 16.83
N LYS A 14 -12.16 -2.84 17.22
CA LYS A 14 -11.48 -1.54 17.18
C LYS A 14 -10.16 -1.55 17.97
N ALA A 15 -10.12 -2.24 19.10
CA ALA A 15 -8.93 -2.39 19.92
C ALA A 15 -7.82 -3.18 19.20
N GLU A 16 -8.17 -4.28 18.53
CA GLU A 16 -7.21 -5.07 17.75
C GLU A 16 -6.65 -4.32 16.57
N ARG A 17 -7.45 -3.50 15.90
CA ARG A 17 -6.99 -2.61 14.83
C ARG A 17 -6.01 -1.57 15.32
N GLY A 18 -6.27 -0.98 16.49
CA GLY A 18 -5.35 -0.03 17.12
C GLY A 18 -4.01 -0.68 17.49
N GLN A 19 -4.03 -1.88 18.04
CA GLN A 19 -2.81 -2.64 18.35
C GLN A 19 -2.01 -2.98 17.09
N TRP A 20 -2.68 -3.39 16.03
CA TRP A 20 -2.05 -3.65 14.75
C TRP A 20 -1.35 -2.39 14.22
N GLN A 21 -2.05 -1.28 14.23
CA GLN A 21 -1.52 0.01 13.76
C GLN A 21 -0.27 0.41 14.55
N GLU A 22 -0.31 0.35 15.87
CA GLU A 22 0.84 0.64 16.73
C GLU A 22 2.05 -0.24 16.42
N MET A 23 1.81 -1.53 16.20
CA MET A 23 2.87 -2.48 15.84
C MET A 23 3.52 -2.10 14.51
N ILE A 24 2.72 -1.82 13.48
CA ILE A 24 3.22 -1.45 12.14
C ILE A 24 3.98 -0.12 12.20
N GLU A 25 3.40 0.89 12.82
CA GLU A 25 4.04 2.20 12.96
C GLU A 25 5.35 2.11 13.73
N GLY A 26 5.39 1.35 14.82
CA GLY A 26 6.60 1.10 15.60
C GLY A 26 7.68 0.40 14.79
N TYR A 27 7.31 -0.60 14.02
CA TYR A 27 8.22 -1.30 13.11
C TYR A 27 8.81 -0.35 12.06
N LEU A 28 7.96 0.40 11.37
CA LEU A 28 8.37 1.30 10.29
C LEU A 28 9.24 2.44 10.82
N ARG A 29 8.91 2.98 12.00
CA ARG A 29 9.67 4.05 12.65
C ARG A 29 11.07 3.61 13.03
N GLY A 30 11.24 2.35 13.41
CA GLY A 30 12.52 1.79 13.83
C GLY A 30 13.45 1.33 12.69
N ARG A 31 12.96 1.25 11.46
CA ARG A 31 13.75 0.71 10.34
C ARG A 31 14.59 1.76 9.64
N VAL A 32 15.91 1.60 9.75
CA VAL A 32 16.88 2.53 9.15
C VAL A 32 16.99 2.36 7.62
N GLY A 33 16.87 1.16 7.12
CA GLY A 33 17.04 0.84 5.69
C GLY A 33 15.77 0.88 4.86
N LEU A 34 14.66 1.38 5.39
CA LEU A 34 13.38 1.39 4.69
C LEU A 34 13.41 2.37 3.52
N ARG A 35 13.12 1.89 2.31
CA ARG A 35 13.09 2.68 1.07
C ARG A 35 11.69 2.81 0.48
N ALA A 36 10.91 1.76 0.58
CA ALA A 36 9.57 1.73 0.03
C ALA A 36 8.63 0.88 0.88
N VAL A 37 7.35 1.21 0.84
CA VAL A 37 6.28 0.40 1.40
C VAL A 37 5.28 0.12 0.29
N VAL A 38 5.00 -1.16 0.05
CA VAL A 38 3.96 -1.58 -0.88
C VAL A 38 2.66 -1.73 -0.12
N VAL A 39 1.70 -0.88 -0.43
CA VAL A 39 0.35 -0.92 0.17
C VAL A 39 -0.57 -1.62 -0.81
N ILE A 40 -1.13 -2.74 -0.37
CA ILE A 40 -1.96 -3.61 -1.22
C ILE A 40 -3.42 -3.46 -0.81
N VAL A 41 -4.25 -3.09 -1.78
CA VAL A 41 -5.71 -2.97 -1.57
C VAL A 41 -6.45 -3.84 -2.59
N ASP A 42 -7.55 -4.45 -2.16
CA ASP A 42 -8.48 -5.10 -3.08
C ASP A 42 -9.22 -4.02 -3.87
N VAL A 43 -9.11 -4.04 -5.20
CA VAL A 43 -9.71 -3.01 -6.06
C VAL A 43 -11.22 -2.87 -5.88
N ARG A 44 -11.89 -3.94 -5.44
CA ARG A 44 -13.34 -3.95 -5.23
C ARG A 44 -13.75 -3.26 -3.93
N ARG A 45 -12.89 -3.33 -2.89
CA ARG A 45 -13.11 -2.67 -1.59
C ARG A 45 -12.66 -1.21 -1.61
N GLY A 46 -11.58 -0.94 -2.32
CA GLY A 46 -10.94 0.37 -2.32
C GLY A 46 -10.11 0.64 -1.08
N VAL A 47 -9.76 1.90 -0.89
CA VAL A 47 -8.94 2.38 0.23
C VAL A 47 -9.83 2.65 1.44
N GLU A 48 -9.53 2.01 2.54
CA GLU A 48 -10.21 2.18 3.83
C GLU A 48 -9.42 3.13 4.75
N ASP A 49 -9.93 3.38 5.94
CA ASP A 49 -9.33 4.33 6.88
C ASP A 49 -7.93 3.90 7.33
N GLU A 50 -7.72 2.60 7.52
CA GLU A 50 -6.44 2.05 7.93
C GLU A 50 -5.34 2.32 6.90
N GLU A 51 -5.62 2.12 5.61
CA GLU A 51 -4.65 2.42 4.55
C GLU A 51 -4.37 3.92 4.43
N ARG A 52 -5.40 4.76 4.61
CA ARG A 52 -5.21 6.22 4.62
C ARG A 52 -4.33 6.66 5.77
N GLN A 53 -4.59 6.17 6.96
CA GLN A 53 -3.78 6.48 8.15
C GLN A 53 -2.35 6.02 7.98
N LEU A 54 -2.14 4.83 7.42
CA LEU A 54 -0.80 4.34 7.11
C LEU A 54 -0.08 5.24 6.10
N ALA A 55 -0.77 5.64 5.02
CA ALA A 55 -0.20 6.52 4.02
C ALA A 55 0.16 7.90 4.60
N GLU A 56 -0.70 8.48 5.44
CA GLU A 56 -0.43 9.73 6.15
C GLU A 56 0.76 9.60 7.09
N PHE A 57 0.84 8.51 7.84
CA PHE A 57 1.97 8.23 8.72
C PHE A 57 3.28 8.15 7.94
N LEU A 58 3.30 7.44 6.82
CA LEU A 58 4.48 7.30 5.97
C LEU A 58 4.90 8.63 5.34
N ALA A 59 3.94 9.43 4.90
CA ALA A 59 4.20 10.77 4.36
C ALA A 59 4.79 11.73 5.40
N ALA A 60 4.34 11.62 6.66
CA ALA A 60 4.85 12.40 7.77
C ALA A 60 6.18 11.88 8.33
N SER A 61 6.51 10.62 8.06
CA SER A 61 7.73 9.99 8.56
C SER A 61 8.94 10.45 7.76
N ARG A 62 9.82 11.19 8.42
CA ARG A 62 11.11 11.56 7.83
C ARG A 62 12.11 10.44 8.07
N PRO A 63 12.91 10.06 7.06
CA PRO A 63 14.03 9.17 7.29
C PRO A 63 14.94 9.76 8.39
N ARG A 64 15.39 8.93 9.33
CA ARG A 64 16.37 9.36 10.34
C ARG A 64 17.71 9.72 9.70
N ASP A 65 17.98 9.18 8.53
CA ASP A 65 19.14 9.53 7.74
C ASP A 65 18.72 10.51 6.64
N ALA A 66 19.18 11.76 6.76
CA ALA A 66 18.92 12.81 5.77
C ALA A 66 19.44 12.47 4.35
N ARG A 67 20.29 11.45 4.21
CA ARG A 67 20.80 10.95 2.93
C ARG A 67 19.87 9.95 2.27
N ALA A 68 18.97 9.35 3.05
CA ALA A 68 17.95 8.47 2.52
C ALA A 68 16.72 9.32 2.19
N GLY A 69 16.41 9.51 0.94
CA GLY A 69 15.21 10.24 0.50
C GLY A 69 13.91 9.79 1.18
N PRO A 70 12.78 10.39 0.87
CA PRO A 70 11.49 10.02 1.45
C PRO A 70 11.18 8.55 1.18
N ILE A 71 10.38 7.93 2.05
CA ILE A 71 9.89 6.56 1.84
C ILE A 71 8.88 6.59 0.70
N ASP A 72 9.13 5.79 -0.34
CA ASP A 72 8.19 5.65 -1.44
C ASP A 72 7.00 4.77 -1.03
N VAL A 73 5.79 5.24 -1.29
CA VAL A 73 4.58 4.44 -1.12
C VAL A 73 4.12 3.95 -2.49
N ILE A 74 4.15 2.63 -2.67
CA ILE A 74 3.72 1.98 -3.91
C ILE A 74 2.34 1.39 -3.66
N LEU A 75 1.30 2.04 -4.18
CA LEU A 75 -0.07 1.59 -4.04
C LEU A 75 -0.39 0.55 -5.13
N VAL A 76 -0.85 -0.62 -4.72
CA VAL A 76 -1.19 -1.72 -5.62
C VAL A 76 -2.66 -2.09 -5.44
N ALA A 77 -3.46 -1.94 -6.49
CA ALA A 77 -4.85 -2.36 -6.52
C ALA A 77 -4.93 -3.79 -7.10
N THR A 78 -5.12 -4.76 -6.22
CA THR A 78 -5.12 -6.19 -6.57
C THR A 78 -6.48 -6.68 -7.03
N LYS A 79 -6.50 -7.89 -7.53
CA LYS A 79 -7.71 -8.60 -7.98
C LYS A 79 -8.43 -7.90 -9.13
N ILE A 80 -7.68 -7.21 -9.97
CA ILE A 80 -8.23 -6.52 -11.13
C ILE A 80 -8.96 -7.46 -12.09
N ASP A 81 -8.57 -8.74 -12.13
CA ASP A 81 -9.21 -9.80 -12.89
C ASP A 81 -10.65 -10.08 -12.47
N LYS A 82 -11.03 -9.69 -11.26
CA LYS A 82 -12.41 -9.85 -10.74
C LYS A 82 -13.38 -8.79 -11.26
N LEU A 83 -12.88 -7.76 -11.93
CA LEU A 83 -13.70 -6.70 -12.52
C LEU A 83 -13.83 -6.87 -14.02
N GLY A 84 -15.05 -6.68 -14.55
CA GLY A 84 -15.28 -6.55 -15.97
C GLY A 84 -14.63 -5.26 -16.52
N ALA A 85 -14.40 -5.23 -17.83
CA ALA A 85 -13.71 -4.11 -18.49
C ALA A 85 -14.32 -2.74 -18.18
N ALA A 86 -15.65 -2.64 -18.14
CA ALA A 86 -16.35 -1.39 -17.85
C ALA A 86 -16.19 -0.91 -16.41
N ALA A 87 -15.99 -1.82 -15.46
CA ALA A 87 -15.86 -1.52 -14.03
C ALA A 87 -14.44 -1.15 -13.61
N ARG A 88 -13.43 -1.52 -14.39
CA ARG A 88 -12.00 -1.35 -14.04
C ARG A 88 -11.60 0.10 -13.85
N LYS A 89 -11.84 0.92 -14.86
CA LYS A 89 -11.44 2.33 -14.85
C LYS A 89 -12.09 3.14 -13.73
N PRO A 90 -13.41 3.04 -13.51
CA PRO A 90 -14.05 3.70 -12.38
C PRO A 90 -13.51 3.25 -11.02
N ALA A 91 -13.28 1.96 -10.83
CA ALA A 91 -12.74 1.42 -9.57
C ALA A 91 -11.33 1.94 -9.29
N LEU A 92 -10.44 1.92 -10.29
CA LEU A 92 -9.10 2.47 -10.18
C LEU A 92 -9.09 3.98 -9.92
N SER A 93 -9.99 4.73 -10.55
CA SER A 93 -10.15 6.16 -10.29
C SER A 93 -10.59 6.42 -8.85
N GLN A 94 -11.47 5.61 -8.31
CA GLN A 94 -11.92 5.73 -6.92
C GLN A 94 -10.79 5.45 -5.94
N VAL A 95 -9.99 4.42 -6.18
CA VAL A 95 -8.79 4.12 -5.39
C VAL A 95 -7.81 5.30 -5.44
N ALA A 96 -7.54 5.84 -6.61
CA ALA A 96 -6.64 6.98 -6.78
C ALA A 96 -7.11 8.21 -6.02
N LYS A 97 -8.39 8.54 -6.07
CA LYS A 97 -8.98 9.66 -5.34
C LYS A 97 -8.87 9.48 -3.83
N SER A 98 -9.20 8.29 -3.32
CA SER A 98 -9.20 8.00 -1.89
C SER A 98 -7.79 7.98 -1.30
N ALA A 99 -6.81 7.52 -2.06
CA ALA A 99 -5.42 7.40 -1.61
C ALA A 99 -4.58 8.65 -1.92
N GLY A 100 -5.01 9.51 -2.80
CA GLY A 100 -4.23 10.66 -3.26
C GLY A 100 -3.04 10.29 -4.16
N SER A 101 -2.99 9.06 -4.67
CA SER A 101 -1.94 8.59 -5.57
C SER A 101 -2.47 7.54 -6.55
N LYS A 102 -1.81 7.43 -7.70
CA LYS A 102 -2.20 6.48 -8.74
C LYS A 102 -1.79 5.06 -8.38
N PRO A 103 -2.73 4.12 -8.26
CA PRO A 103 -2.41 2.73 -7.99
C PRO A 103 -1.87 2.02 -9.23
N VAL A 104 -1.10 0.96 -9.01
CA VAL A 104 -0.81 -0.04 -10.05
C VAL A 104 -1.96 -1.06 -10.06
N ALA A 105 -2.59 -1.23 -11.20
CA ALA A 105 -3.55 -2.31 -11.40
C ALA A 105 -2.81 -3.65 -11.45
N PHE A 106 -3.25 -4.62 -10.66
CA PHE A 106 -2.53 -5.87 -10.48
C PHE A 106 -3.46 -7.08 -10.37
N SER A 107 -3.04 -8.20 -10.95
CA SER A 107 -3.66 -9.50 -10.76
C SER A 107 -2.60 -10.58 -10.60
N SER A 108 -2.64 -11.30 -9.48
CA SER A 108 -1.80 -12.48 -9.29
C SER A 108 -2.25 -13.67 -10.16
N VAL A 109 -3.48 -13.66 -10.64
CA VAL A 109 -4.05 -14.71 -11.50
C VAL A 109 -3.54 -14.56 -12.93
N THR A 110 -3.60 -13.35 -13.49
CA THR A 110 -3.23 -13.07 -14.88
C THR A 110 -1.80 -12.58 -15.05
N GLY A 111 -1.17 -12.11 -14.00
CA GLY A 111 0.14 -11.46 -14.05
C GLY A 111 0.11 -10.00 -14.48
N GLU A 112 -1.08 -9.42 -14.71
CA GLU A 112 -1.21 -8.01 -15.06
C GLU A 112 -0.59 -7.12 -13.97
N GLY A 113 0.19 -6.12 -14.39
CA GLY A 113 0.82 -5.14 -13.48
C GLY A 113 2.12 -5.61 -12.82
N ARG A 114 2.51 -6.86 -12.97
CA ARG A 114 3.72 -7.43 -12.36
C ARG A 114 4.98 -6.63 -12.72
N GLU A 115 5.17 -6.37 -13.99
CA GLU A 115 6.33 -5.62 -14.48
C GLU A 115 6.37 -4.20 -13.90
N GLU A 116 5.22 -3.53 -13.83
CA GLU A 116 5.13 -2.18 -13.29
C GLU A 116 5.44 -2.13 -11.80
N VAL A 117 4.93 -3.08 -11.01
CA VAL A 117 5.25 -3.18 -9.58
C VAL A 117 6.74 -3.36 -9.38
N TRP A 118 7.36 -4.30 -10.11
CA TRP A 118 8.80 -4.52 -10.04
C TRP A 118 9.61 -3.28 -10.44
N ALA A 119 9.19 -2.59 -11.49
CA ALA A 119 9.87 -1.37 -11.92
C ALA A 119 9.84 -0.28 -10.84
N ARG A 120 8.71 -0.11 -10.15
CA ARG A 120 8.59 0.84 -9.04
C ARG A 120 9.44 0.44 -7.84
N ILE A 121 9.44 -0.83 -7.46
CA ILE A 121 10.28 -1.35 -6.36
C ILE A 121 11.76 -1.10 -6.67
N LYS A 122 12.21 -1.47 -7.85
CA LYS A 122 13.61 -1.26 -8.27
C LYS A 122 14.01 0.21 -8.23
N ARG A 123 13.14 1.10 -8.71
CA ARG A 123 13.40 2.54 -8.69
C ARG A 123 13.55 3.08 -7.26
N ALA A 124 12.73 2.61 -6.36
CA ALA A 124 12.75 3.04 -4.96
C ALA A 124 13.97 2.51 -4.20
N THR A 125 14.52 1.35 -4.59
CA THR A 125 15.58 0.66 -3.86
C THR A 125 16.98 0.83 -4.45
N LEU A 126 17.05 1.34 -5.65
CA LEU A 126 18.30 1.68 -6.33
C LEU A 126 18.54 3.18 -6.28
#